data_3cd9411afcde3d2fa9d5b6d8454669ee
#
_entry.id   3cd9411afcde3d2fa9d5b6d8454669ee
#
_cell.length_a   1.000
_cell.length_b   1.000
_cell.length_c   1.000
_cell.angle_alpha   90.00
_cell.angle_beta   90.00
_cell.angle_gamma   90.00
#
_symmetry.space_group_name_H-M   'P 1'
#
loop_
_entity.id
_entity.type
_entity.pdbx_description
1 polymer ?
#
loop_
_entity_poly.entity_id
_entity_poly.type
_entity_poly.pdbx_seq_one_letter_code
_entity_poly.pdbx_strand_id
1 'polypeptide(L)'
;MKRRQALSSLAVAGTVSFAGCSSVLGSKGVVLGKIEVINSSFVANRIRLMVKRTDEMLVDRKITLPGIDGENGTPATIIEPLWSEVNDEYTVSALHYDTSDNRETGSWEYTFTREDYDAYYGDSDEDPGCIGAVVKIGSLSDTENAAIGIGPTYVENPCGTPDSP
;
A
#
# COMPACT_ATOMS: atom_id res chain seq x y z
N MET A 1 17.68 -16.14 82.16
CA MET A 1 18.76 -15.10 82.17
C MET A 1 19.29 -14.93 80.76
N LYS A 2 19.45 -13.65 80.35
CA LYS A 2 20.23 -13.10 79.18
C LYS A 2 19.52 -13.17 77.79
N ARG A 3 18.94 -12.08 77.36
CA ARG A 3 19.44 -10.93 76.54
C ARG A 3 19.54 -11.35 75.10
N ARG A 4 18.59 -10.93 74.31
CA ARG A 4 18.47 -9.71 73.49
C ARG A 4 19.68 -9.45 72.59
N GLN A 5 19.47 -9.48 71.32
CA GLN A 5 19.86 -8.34 70.51
C GLN A 5 19.02 -8.33 69.23
N ALA A 6 18.37 -7.21 68.99
CA ALA A 6 17.73 -6.82 67.74
C ALA A 6 18.78 -6.31 66.78
N LEU A 7 18.76 -6.70 65.55
CA LEU A 7 19.48 -6.04 64.47
C LEU A 7 18.49 -5.65 63.38
N SER A 8 18.28 -4.36 63.32
CA SER A 8 17.52 -3.69 62.29
C SER A 8 18.32 -3.74 60.97
N SER A 9 17.80 -4.35 59.96
CA SER A 9 18.34 -4.26 58.61
C SER A 9 17.45 -3.34 57.79
N LEU A 10 17.98 -2.15 57.47
CA LEU A 10 17.39 -1.24 56.51
C LEU A 10 17.38 -1.92 55.14
N ALA A 11 16.22 -2.19 54.63
CA ALA A 11 16.01 -2.52 53.23
C ALA A 11 16.01 -1.23 52.42
N VAL A 12 17.11 -0.95 51.72
CA VAL A 12 17.15 0.08 50.70
C VAL A 12 16.39 -0.44 49.50
N ALA A 13 15.18 0.07 49.33
CA ALA A 13 14.39 -0.14 48.10
C ALA A 13 15.04 0.65 46.97
N GLY A 14 15.92 -0.01 46.22
CA GLY A 14 16.41 0.49 44.96
C GLY A 14 15.28 0.51 43.92
N THR A 15 14.73 1.69 43.67
CA THR A 15 13.86 1.93 42.50
C THR A 15 14.70 1.77 41.24
N VAL A 16 14.66 0.61 40.65
CA VAL A 16 15.15 0.39 39.30
C VAL A 16 14.16 1.11 38.38
N SER A 17 14.49 2.34 38.03
CA SER A 17 13.83 3.02 36.92
C SER A 17 14.17 2.26 35.65
N PHE A 18 13.29 1.38 35.22
CA PHE A 18 13.29 0.93 33.84
C PHE A 18 12.98 2.16 32.98
N ALA A 19 14.04 2.84 32.59
CA ALA A 19 13.98 3.68 31.40
C ALA A 19 13.55 2.74 30.29
N GLY A 20 12.25 2.71 30.02
CA GLY A 20 11.69 2.02 28.88
C GLY A 20 12.39 2.59 27.65
N CYS A 21 13.30 1.81 27.09
CA CYS A 21 13.52 1.91 25.66
C CYS A 21 12.16 1.60 25.02
N SER A 22 11.37 2.65 24.81
CA SER A 22 10.39 2.59 23.74
C SER A 22 11.26 2.32 22.50
N SER A 23 11.44 1.03 22.18
CA SER A 23 11.78 0.62 20.84
C SER A 23 10.81 1.40 19.96
N VAL A 24 11.33 2.36 19.25
CA VAL A 24 10.69 2.90 18.08
C VAL A 24 10.55 1.68 17.17
N LEU A 25 9.44 0.95 17.35
CA LEU A 25 8.98 -0.02 16.39
C LEU A 25 8.78 0.83 15.15
N GLY A 26 9.75 0.78 14.24
CA GLY A 26 9.68 1.49 12.98
C GLY A 26 8.29 1.25 12.43
N SER A 27 7.59 2.31 12.11
CA SER A 27 6.27 2.24 11.51
C SER A 27 6.34 1.22 10.38
N LYS A 28 5.62 0.10 10.50
CA LYS A 28 5.54 -0.92 9.45
C LYS A 28 4.79 -0.40 8.23
N GLY A 29 4.17 0.76 8.37
CA GLY A 29 3.37 1.41 7.35
C GLY A 29 4.18 2.21 6.34
N VAL A 30 3.50 2.60 5.30
CA VAL A 30 3.97 3.44 4.20
C VAL A 30 2.89 4.48 3.90
N VAL A 31 3.24 5.57 3.23
CA VAL A 31 2.24 6.43 2.61
C VAL A 31 2.00 5.94 1.19
N LEU A 32 0.79 5.47 0.91
CA LEU A 32 0.42 5.09 -0.45
C LEU A 32 0.12 6.36 -1.26
N GLY A 33 0.82 6.51 -2.37
CA GLY A 33 0.65 7.59 -3.32
C GLY A 33 -0.27 7.25 -4.48
N LYS A 34 0.08 7.72 -5.67
CA LYS A 34 -0.67 7.48 -6.91
C LYS A 34 -0.77 6.01 -7.25
N ILE A 35 -1.90 5.62 -7.81
CA ILE A 35 -2.13 4.28 -8.34
C ILE A 35 -2.33 4.40 -9.85
N GLU A 36 -1.44 3.79 -10.62
CA GLU A 36 -1.60 3.68 -12.05
C GLU A 36 -2.33 2.38 -12.40
N VAL A 37 -3.41 2.48 -13.18
CA VAL A 37 -4.16 1.32 -13.68
C VAL A 37 -3.93 1.21 -15.17
N ILE A 38 -3.36 0.10 -15.62
CA ILE A 38 -2.92 -0.12 -17.00
C ILE A 38 -3.64 -1.33 -17.59
N ASN A 39 -4.21 -1.20 -18.78
CA ASN A 39 -4.66 -2.35 -19.56
C ASN A 39 -3.60 -2.73 -20.60
N SER A 40 -2.95 -3.88 -20.40
CA SER A 40 -1.91 -4.42 -21.27
C SER A 40 -2.43 -5.51 -22.21
N SER A 41 -3.75 -5.56 -22.46
CA SER A 41 -4.38 -6.51 -23.37
C SER A 41 -5.01 -5.81 -24.56
N PHE A 42 -5.31 -6.57 -25.61
CA PHE A 42 -5.98 -6.06 -26.82
C PHE A 42 -7.50 -5.93 -26.69
N VAL A 43 -8.07 -6.33 -25.55
CA VAL A 43 -9.50 -6.24 -25.27
C VAL A 43 -9.79 -5.25 -24.17
N ALA A 44 -10.99 -4.67 -24.18
CA ALA A 44 -11.43 -3.82 -23.11
C ALA A 44 -11.61 -4.63 -21.81
N ASN A 45 -11.13 -4.07 -20.72
CA ASN A 45 -11.24 -4.68 -19.39
C ASN A 45 -11.98 -3.76 -18.42
N ARG A 46 -12.74 -4.38 -17.52
CA ARG A 46 -13.45 -3.69 -16.43
C ARG A 46 -13.02 -4.26 -15.10
N ILE A 47 -12.61 -3.36 -14.20
CA ILE A 47 -12.30 -3.72 -12.83
C ILE A 47 -13.10 -2.87 -11.84
N ARG A 48 -13.26 -3.36 -10.62
CA ARG A 48 -13.57 -2.55 -9.44
C ARG A 48 -12.29 -2.46 -8.61
N LEU A 49 -11.76 -1.26 -8.53
CA LEU A 49 -10.60 -0.95 -7.71
C LEU A 49 -11.06 -0.50 -6.33
N MET A 50 -10.49 -1.10 -5.30
CA MET A 50 -10.71 -0.75 -3.91
C MET A 50 -9.37 -0.48 -3.25
N VAL A 51 -9.32 0.57 -2.42
CA VAL A 51 -8.17 0.89 -1.59
C VAL A 51 -8.64 1.00 -0.16
N LYS A 52 -8.01 0.25 0.71
CA LYS A 52 -8.25 0.31 2.16
C LYS A 52 -6.98 0.75 2.87
N ARG A 53 -7.16 1.51 3.94
CA ARG A 53 -6.14 1.80 4.94
C ARG A 53 -6.59 1.15 6.24
N THR A 54 -5.90 0.13 6.68
CA THR A 54 -6.37 -0.75 7.76
C THR A 54 -7.81 -1.21 7.48
N ASP A 55 -8.82 -0.68 8.16
CA ASP A 55 -10.24 -1.02 7.97
C ASP A 55 -11.04 0.08 7.23
N GLU A 56 -10.44 1.22 6.94
CA GLU A 56 -11.09 2.35 6.28
C GLU A 56 -11.07 2.18 4.76
N MET A 57 -12.24 2.27 4.13
CA MET A 57 -12.36 2.27 2.66
C MET A 57 -12.08 3.68 2.15
N LEU A 58 -10.97 3.85 1.42
CA LEU A 58 -10.55 5.14 0.84
C LEU A 58 -11.04 5.30 -0.60
N VAL A 59 -11.01 4.23 -1.38
CA VAL A 59 -11.45 4.21 -2.78
C VAL A 59 -12.31 2.98 -3.03
N ASP A 60 -13.37 3.18 -3.78
CA ASP A 60 -14.21 2.12 -4.35
C ASP A 60 -14.72 2.62 -5.71
N ARG A 61 -14.06 2.19 -6.79
CA ARG A 61 -14.31 2.69 -8.14
C ARG A 61 -14.40 1.56 -9.16
N LYS A 62 -15.36 1.67 -10.08
CA LYS A 62 -15.38 0.88 -11.32
C LYS A 62 -14.60 1.63 -12.38
N ILE A 63 -13.66 0.93 -13.02
CA ILE A 63 -12.78 1.44 -14.07
C ILE A 63 -12.95 0.54 -15.28
N THR A 64 -13.15 1.14 -16.43
CA THR A 64 -13.15 0.42 -17.72
C THR A 64 -12.08 1.06 -18.59
N LEU A 65 -11.13 0.25 -19.04
CA LEU A 65 -10.08 0.67 -19.96
C LEU A 65 -10.27 -0.05 -21.29
N PRO A 66 -10.16 0.66 -22.43
CA PRO A 66 -10.16 0.02 -23.74
C PRO A 66 -8.98 -0.94 -23.87
N GLY A 67 -8.99 -1.78 -24.90
CA GLY A 67 -7.82 -2.57 -25.29
C GLY A 67 -6.73 -1.71 -25.91
N ILE A 68 -5.51 -2.25 -25.96
CA ILE A 68 -4.42 -1.64 -26.72
C ILE A 68 -4.86 -1.53 -28.17
N ASP A 69 -4.72 -0.35 -28.74
CA ASP A 69 -4.75 -0.12 -30.17
C ASP A 69 -3.40 0.44 -30.66
N GLY A 70 -3.07 0.19 -31.91
CA GLY A 70 -1.78 0.60 -32.45
C GLY A 70 -1.62 2.12 -32.60
N GLU A 71 -2.67 2.91 -32.42
CA GLU A 71 -2.67 4.36 -32.62
C GLU A 71 -2.54 5.11 -31.29
N ASN A 72 -3.19 4.65 -30.24
CA ASN A 72 -3.27 5.35 -28.94
C ASN A 72 -2.36 4.74 -27.85
N GLY A 73 -1.67 3.65 -28.16
CA GLY A 73 -0.76 2.99 -27.24
C GLY A 73 -1.46 2.20 -26.14
N THR A 74 -0.83 2.12 -24.97
CA THR A 74 -1.32 1.34 -23.84
C THR A 74 -2.28 2.18 -22.98
N PRO A 75 -3.56 1.79 -22.88
CA PRO A 75 -4.52 2.52 -22.07
C PRO A 75 -4.20 2.47 -20.60
N ALA A 76 -4.14 3.64 -19.98
CA ALA A 76 -3.88 3.79 -18.55
C ALA A 76 -4.74 4.90 -17.95
N THR A 77 -4.94 4.84 -16.64
CA THR A 77 -5.53 5.91 -15.83
C THR A 77 -4.82 6.01 -14.51
N ILE A 78 -4.71 7.21 -13.98
CA ILE A 78 -4.10 7.48 -12.68
C ILE A 78 -5.19 7.78 -11.68
N ILE A 79 -5.09 7.17 -10.51
CA ILE A 79 -5.88 7.49 -9.33
C ILE A 79 -4.99 8.33 -8.44
N GLU A 80 -5.31 9.61 -8.36
CA GLU A 80 -4.62 10.53 -7.45
C GLU A 80 -4.99 10.22 -6.01
N PRO A 81 -4.04 10.34 -5.06
CA PRO A 81 -4.30 10.12 -3.65
C PRO A 81 -5.16 11.26 -3.09
N LEU A 82 -6.48 10.99 -2.95
CA LEU A 82 -7.42 11.91 -2.29
C LEU A 82 -7.49 11.67 -0.78
N TRP A 83 -6.68 10.76 -0.27
CA TRP A 83 -6.56 10.44 1.16
C TRP A 83 -5.37 11.18 1.79
N SER A 84 -5.44 11.37 3.09
CA SER A 84 -4.35 12.00 3.86
C SER A 84 -3.09 11.14 3.83
N GLU A 85 -1.94 11.80 3.79
CA GLU A 85 -0.61 11.17 3.89
C GLU A 85 -0.38 10.63 5.30
N VAL A 86 -0.78 9.39 5.53
CA VAL A 86 -0.61 8.71 6.81
C VAL A 86 0.21 7.44 6.58
N ASN A 87 1.26 7.28 7.37
CA ASN A 87 2.01 6.03 7.44
C ASN A 87 1.15 4.95 8.06
N ASP A 88 0.64 4.03 7.24
CA ASP A 88 -0.21 2.94 7.67
C ASP A 88 -0.07 1.75 6.69
N GLU A 89 -0.80 0.70 6.95
CA GLU A 89 -0.93 -0.43 6.04
C GLU A 89 -2.04 -0.14 5.02
N TYR A 90 -1.69 -0.16 3.74
CA TYR A 90 -2.64 0.04 2.65
C TYR A 90 -2.80 -1.24 1.85
N THR A 91 -4.04 -1.63 1.62
CA THR A 91 -4.38 -2.76 0.77
C THR A 91 -5.09 -2.27 -0.48
N VAL A 92 -4.54 -2.60 -1.65
CA VAL A 92 -5.15 -2.36 -2.95
C VAL A 92 -5.71 -3.66 -3.46
N SER A 93 -7.00 -3.67 -3.79
CA SER A 93 -7.69 -4.85 -4.33
C SER A 93 -8.33 -4.52 -5.68
N ALA A 94 -8.31 -5.46 -6.60
CA ALA A 94 -8.97 -5.35 -7.89
C ALA A 94 -9.84 -6.58 -8.17
N LEU A 95 -11.12 -6.34 -8.46
CA LEU A 95 -12.06 -7.36 -8.94
C LEU A 95 -12.24 -7.20 -10.44
N HIS A 96 -12.00 -8.25 -11.20
CA HIS A 96 -12.19 -8.25 -12.64
C HIS A 96 -13.62 -8.70 -12.99
N TYR A 97 -14.22 -8.02 -13.95
CA TYR A 97 -15.57 -8.32 -14.44
C TYR A 97 -15.54 -8.59 -15.95
N ASP A 98 -16.22 -9.63 -16.35
CA ASP A 98 -16.54 -9.85 -17.75
C ASP A 98 -17.34 -8.66 -18.27
N THR A 99 -16.95 -8.14 -19.44
CA THR A 99 -17.62 -6.98 -20.04
C THR A 99 -18.96 -7.28 -20.64
N SER A 100 -19.25 -8.57 -20.94
CA SER A 100 -20.49 -9.00 -21.60
C SER A 100 -21.65 -9.22 -20.62
N ASP A 101 -21.40 -9.88 -19.49
CA ASP A 101 -22.42 -10.27 -18.51
C ASP A 101 -22.23 -9.64 -17.12
N ASN A 102 -21.18 -8.84 -16.95
CA ASN A 102 -20.83 -8.17 -15.71
C ASN A 102 -20.58 -9.14 -14.54
N ARG A 103 -20.19 -10.38 -14.84
CA ARG A 103 -19.86 -11.40 -13.85
C ARG A 103 -18.42 -11.18 -13.37
N GLU A 104 -18.19 -11.32 -12.06
CA GLU A 104 -16.86 -11.36 -11.50
C GLU A 104 -16.12 -12.61 -11.97
N THR A 105 -14.92 -12.42 -12.48
CA THR A 105 -14.08 -13.48 -13.05
C THR A 105 -12.78 -13.69 -12.25
N GLY A 106 -12.43 -12.80 -11.34
CA GLY A 106 -11.28 -12.94 -10.47
C GLY A 106 -11.07 -11.76 -9.55
N SER A 107 -10.27 -11.98 -8.51
CA SER A 107 -9.89 -10.98 -7.55
C SER A 107 -8.40 -11.07 -7.22
N TRP A 108 -7.78 -9.93 -7.01
CA TRP A 108 -6.37 -9.79 -6.64
C TRP A 108 -6.24 -8.73 -5.57
N GLU A 109 -5.23 -8.91 -4.72
CA GLU A 109 -4.99 -8.02 -3.60
C GLU A 109 -3.48 -7.91 -3.33
N TYR A 110 -3.04 -6.74 -2.92
CA TYR A 110 -1.68 -6.49 -2.47
C TYR A 110 -1.68 -5.50 -1.32
N THR A 111 -0.92 -5.80 -0.27
CA THR A 111 -0.74 -4.93 0.89
C THR A 111 0.62 -4.27 0.84
N PHE A 112 0.64 -2.95 0.82
CA PHE A 112 1.84 -2.13 0.76
C PHE A 112 2.43 -1.92 2.15
N THR A 113 3.72 -2.12 2.27
CA THR A 113 4.47 -2.08 3.52
C THR A 113 5.68 -1.15 3.43
N ARG A 114 6.30 -0.87 4.56
CA ARG A 114 7.57 -0.14 4.61
C ARG A 114 8.70 -0.86 3.85
N GLU A 115 8.68 -2.18 3.81
CA GLU A 115 9.66 -2.99 3.08
C GLU A 115 9.58 -2.72 1.57
N ASP A 116 8.37 -2.55 1.02
CA ASP A 116 8.18 -2.17 -0.38
C ASP A 116 8.78 -0.81 -0.67
N TYR A 117 8.56 0.16 0.22
CA TYR A 117 9.13 1.49 0.08
C TYR A 117 10.66 1.45 0.09
N ASP A 118 11.23 0.75 1.04
CA ASP A 118 12.69 0.65 1.20
C ASP A 118 13.33 -0.09 0.01
N ALA A 119 12.62 -1.05 -0.60
CA ALA A 119 13.10 -1.72 -1.82
C ALA A 119 13.19 -0.79 -3.04
N TYR A 120 12.36 0.25 -3.10
CA TYR A 120 12.34 1.20 -4.22
C TYR A 120 13.20 2.45 -3.97
N TYR A 121 13.25 2.92 -2.74
CA TYR A 121 13.84 4.22 -2.40
C TYR A 121 14.95 4.15 -1.35
N GLY A 122 15.14 2.98 -0.69
CA GLY A 122 16.07 2.87 0.44
C GLY A 122 17.53 3.18 0.12
N ASP A 123 17.97 2.93 -1.12
CA ASP A 123 19.33 3.18 -1.60
C ASP A 123 19.42 4.40 -2.55
N SER A 124 18.32 5.14 -2.73
CA SER A 124 18.28 6.30 -3.62
C SER A 124 18.49 7.60 -2.86
N ASP A 125 19.06 8.62 -3.56
CA ASP A 125 19.12 9.98 -3.05
C ASP A 125 17.74 10.67 -3.04
N GLU A 126 16.71 10.00 -3.60
CA GLU A 126 15.34 10.47 -3.67
C GLU A 126 14.50 9.80 -2.57
N ASP A 127 13.89 10.62 -1.72
CA ASP A 127 12.93 10.19 -0.71
C ASP A 127 11.60 10.95 -0.93
N PRO A 128 10.70 10.44 -1.80
CA PRO A 128 9.44 11.11 -2.09
C PRO A 128 8.44 11.07 -0.93
N GLY A 129 8.67 10.23 0.08
CA GLY A 129 7.76 10.06 1.22
C GLY A 129 6.54 9.18 0.95
N CYS A 130 6.24 8.83 -0.31
CA CYS A 130 5.13 7.96 -0.71
C CYS A 130 5.60 6.89 -1.68
N ILE A 131 4.91 5.75 -1.71
CA ILE A 131 5.11 4.70 -2.71
C ILE A 131 4.01 4.75 -3.77
N GLY A 132 4.39 4.69 -5.04
CA GLY A 132 3.46 4.50 -6.13
C GLY A 132 3.02 3.05 -6.26
N ALA A 133 1.83 2.83 -6.79
CA ALA A 133 1.29 1.50 -7.06
C ALA A 133 0.91 1.35 -8.53
N VAL A 134 1.01 0.12 -9.04
CA VAL A 134 0.48 -0.26 -10.35
C VAL A 134 -0.54 -1.38 -10.22
N VAL A 135 -1.63 -1.26 -10.96
CA VAL A 135 -2.60 -2.33 -11.22
C VAL A 135 -2.55 -2.62 -12.72
N LYS A 136 -1.90 -3.70 -13.09
CA LYS A 136 -1.73 -4.10 -14.48
C LYS A 136 -2.74 -5.19 -14.83
N ILE A 137 -3.59 -4.93 -15.83
CA ILE A 137 -4.63 -5.84 -16.28
C ILE A 137 -4.20 -6.47 -17.60
N GLY A 138 -4.36 -7.77 -17.71
CA GLY A 138 -4.11 -8.52 -18.94
C GLY A 138 -2.67 -8.90 -19.16
N SER A 139 -2.47 -9.76 -20.12
CA SER A 139 -1.19 -10.19 -20.64
C SER A 139 -1.25 -10.11 -22.18
N LEU A 140 -0.12 -9.94 -22.80
CA LEU A 140 0.00 -10.02 -24.28
C LEU A 140 -0.26 -11.44 -24.83
N SER A 141 -0.43 -12.44 -23.96
CA SER A 141 -0.85 -13.78 -24.34
C SER A 141 -2.37 -13.88 -24.27
N ASP A 142 -2.99 -14.28 -25.39
CA ASP A 142 -4.43 -14.45 -25.62
C ASP A 142 -5.12 -15.50 -24.73
N THR A 143 -4.88 -15.52 -23.45
CA THR A 143 -5.61 -16.40 -22.52
C THR A 143 -6.84 -15.67 -22.00
N GLU A 144 -8.00 -16.30 -22.11
CA GLU A 144 -9.35 -15.80 -21.77
C GLU A 144 -9.54 -15.28 -20.34
N ASN A 145 -8.54 -15.43 -19.48
CA ASN A 145 -8.55 -14.90 -18.13
C ASN A 145 -7.51 -13.77 -18.02
N ALA A 146 -8.01 -12.54 -17.91
CA ALA A 146 -7.16 -11.39 -17.66
C ALA A 146 -6.40 -11.60 -16.35
N ALA A 147 -5.09 -11.84 -16.45
CA ALA A 147 -4.24 -11.81 -15.27
C ALA A 147 -4.20 -10.37 -14.75
N ILE A 148 -4.36 -10.18 -13.45
CA ILE A 148 -4.11 -8.88 -12.80
C ILE A 148 -2.87 -9.00 -11.94
N GLY A 149 -1.95 -8.05 -12.08
CA GLY A 149 -0.84 -7.83 -11.17
C GLY A 149 -1.05 -6.56 -10.39
N ILE A 150 -0.82 -6.60 -9.09
CA ILE A 150 -0.81 -5.41 -8.23
C ILE A 150 0.52 -5.39 -7.50
N GLY A 151 1.17 -4.24 -7.43
CA GLY A 151 2.42 -4.13 -6.71
C GLY A 151 2.95 -2.69 -6.69
N PRO A 152 4.06 -2.49 -5.97
CA PRO A 152 4.74 -1.22 -5.96
C PRO A 152 5.34 -0.92 -7.34
N THR A 153 5.43 0.37 -7.65
CA THR A 153 6.09 0.84 -8.88
C THR A 153 6.68 2.22 -8.65
N TYR A 154 7.69 2.53 -9.46
CA TYR A 154 8.19 3.89 -9.54
C TYR A 154 7.21 4.75 -10.33
N VAL A 155 6.71 5.81 -9.71
CA VAL A 155 5.86 6.83 -10.33
C VAL A 155 6.49 8.18 -10.06
N GLU A 156 6.55 9.03 -11.08
CA GLU A 156 7.01 10.41 -10.90
C GLU A 156 6.03 11.17 -9.98
N ASN A 157 6.57 11.80 -8.94
CA ASN A 157 5.78 12.50 -7.92
C ASN A 157 4.66 11.62 -7.31
N PRO A 158 5.01 10.50 -6.65
CA PRO A 158 4.02 9.52 -6.20
C PRO A 158 3.03 10.08 -5.19
N CYS A 159 3.41 11.06 -4.38
CA CYS A 159 2.53 11.71 -3.40
C CYS A 159 1.44 12.61 -4.04
N GLY A 160 1.50 12.83 -5.35
CA GLY A 160 0.68 13.84 -5.99
C GLY A 160 1.32 15.23 -5.91
N THR A 161 0.84 16.14 -6.70
CA THR A 161 1.15 17.56 -6.50
C THR A 161 0.20 18.08 -5.43
N PRO A 162 0.69 18.75 -4.36
CA PRO A 162 -0.21 19.52 -3.55
C PRO A 162 -0.92 20.50 -4.48
N ASP A 163 -2.26 20.51 -4.46
CA ASP A 163 -3.04 21.49 -5.19
C ASP A 163 -2.46 22.87 -4.87
N SER A 164 -1.81 23.48 -5.88
CA SER A 164 -1.43 24.90 -5.76
C SER A 164 -2.72 25.68 -5.70
N PRO A 165 -2.93 26.49 -4.67
CA PRO A 165 -4.13 27.27 -4.49
C PRO A 165 -4.34 28.30 -5.63
#